data_812f519827f3bfeaca2c07b325820bf1
#
_entry.id   812f519827f3bfeaca2c07b325820bf1
#
_cell.length_a   1.000
_cell.length_b   1.000
_cell.length_c   1.000
_cell.angle_alpha   90.00
_cell.angle_beta   90.00
_cell.angle_gamma   90.00
#
_symmetry.space_group_name_H-M   'P 1'
#
loop_
_entity.id
_entity.type
_entity.pdbx_description
1 polymer ?
#
loop_
_entity_poly.entity_id
_entity_poly.type
_entity_poly.pdbx_seq_one_letter_code
_entity_poly.pdbx_strand_id
1 'polypeptide(L)'
;MTSFDVVVVGAGPAGSVAALECARAGLSTCLLERGPFPGSKNVYGGVVYPRVLDSILERWWERAPVQRFVTRRSTMVMTPTQAVTIDVRAQAWGAPPYNGVTAYRAEFDQWLADEAVAAGATLVCATTATGLLVDGGRVVGVRTDRPEGELHCSLVVACDGVNSFLAREAGLYDGFSRHHMTLGVKEVLRLGKEEIDARFNLSGRDGCDIEMLGATGSITGGGFLYTNLETVAVGCVLKLDDLAASSRRPEDVLADLKAHPSIDPLIRDGDLVEYAAHLIPEGGYDEMPTLGAPGIVIAGDAASLTLAAGVWLEGVNFAMASGAAAAAAASLATGDADGIAGAHRHYRGLLERSFVLKDHKRLRRAPAVVFSDFVQHVQPGLVCDVAETFFTVVNPDPKPGMLAIVRATMRARRVRLRDSLRSAVATFRLFR
;
A
#
# COMPACT_ATOMS: atom_id res chain seq x y z
N MET A 1 24.22 23.74 18.83
CA MET A 1 23.26 22.58 18.68
C MET A 1 22.14 23.04 17.79
N THR A 2 21.87 22.31 16.72
CA THR A 2 20.74 22.63 15.83
C THR A 2 19.47 22.07 16.45
N SER A 3 18.47 22.94 16.67
CA SER A 3 17.22 22.56 17.33
C SER A 3 16.02 22.92 16.45
N PHE A 4 15.05 22.03 16.41
CA PHE A 4 13.75 22.18 15.77
C PHE A 4 12.63 21.87 16.76
N ASP A 5 11.41 22.29 16.50
CA ASP A 5 10.26 21.79 17.25
C ASP A 5 9.99 20.33 16.91
N VAL A 6 10.11 19.99 15.62
CA VAL A 6 9.83 18.65 15.10
C VAL A 6 10.91 18.19 14.12
N VAL A 7 11.38 16.96 14.30
CA VAL A 7 12.20 16.26 13.31
C VAL A 7 11.40 15.11 12.73
N VAL A 8 11.13 15.17 11.43
CA VAL A 8 10.43 14.12 10.68
C VAL A 8 11.46 13.30 9.90
N VAL A 9 11.45 11.99 10.05
CA VAL A 9 12.41 11.08 9.42
C VAL A 9 11.75 10.25 8.32
N GLY A 10 12.14 10.51 7.07
CA GLY A 10 11.60 9.90 5.86
C GLY A 10 10.60 10.81 5.15
N ALA A 11 10.94 11.24 3.91
CA ALA A 11 10.12 12.11 3.08
C ALA A 11 9.20 11.33 2.11
N GLY A 12 8.64 10.20 2.56
CA GLY A 12 7.51 9.54 1.93
C GLY A 12 6.18 10.24 2.28
N PRO A 13 5.02 9.73 1.86
CA PRO A 13 3.72 10.38 2.06
C PRO A 13 3.39 10.71 3.51
N ALA A 14 3.74 9.84 4.46
CA ALA A 14 3.51 10.10 5.88
C ALA A 14 4.35 11.29 6.38
N GLY A 15 5.65 11.28 6.09
CA GLY A 15 6.55 12.32 6.56
C GLY A 15 6.34 13.66 5.87
N SER A 16 6.09 13.64 4.56
CA SER A 16 5.81 14.88 3.82
C SER A 16 4.54 15.57 4.31
N VAL A 17 3.46 14.81 4.58
CA VAL A 17 2.24 15.37 5.16
C VAL A 17 2.47 15.83 6.60
N ALA A 18 3.21 15.06 7.42
CA ALA A 18 3.54 15.48 8.77
C ALA A 18 4.33 16.81 8.77
N ALA A 19 5.35 16.92 7.92
CA ALA A 19 6.16 18.15 7.80
C ALA A 19 5.34 19.33 7.27
N LEU A 20 4.49 19.12 6.27
CA LEU A 20 3.57 20.11 5.72
C LEU A 20 2.65 20.70 6.81
N GLU A 21 1.97 19.83 7.56
CA GLU A 21 1.01 20.28 8.58
C GLU A 21 1.72 20.89 9.81
N CYS A 22 2.90 20.38 10.19
CA CYS A 22 3.72 21.00 11.23
C CYS A 22 4.17 22.43 10.84
N ALA A 23 4.67 22.60 9.61
CA ALA A 23 5.10 23.92 9.11
C ALA A 23 3.91 24.90 9.03
N ARG A 24 2.74 24.44 8.57
CA ARG A 24 1.50 25.26 8.57
C ARG A 24 1.06 25.69 9.97
N ALA A 25 1.32 24.84 10.97
CA ALA A 25 1.08 25.17 12.37
C ALA A 25 2.13 26.13 12.97
N GLY A 26 3.11 26.58 12.18
CA GLY A 26 4.19 27.49 12.61
C GLY A 26 5.32 26.81 13.37
N LEU A 27 5.40 25.47 13.36
CA LEU A 27 6.45 24.72 14.02
C LEU A 27 7.72 24.69 13.15
N SER A 28 8.87 24.97 13.76
CA SER A 28 10.16 24.76 13.09
C SER A 28 10.37 23.28 12.83
N THR A 29 10.34 22.88 11.55
CA THR A 29 10.26 21.48 11.14
C THR A 29 11.41 21.11 10.23
N CYS A 30 12.14 20.03 10.58
CA CYS A 30 13.15 19.41 9.73
C CYS A 30 12.60 18.09 9.17
N LEU A 31 12.61 17.95 7.84
CA LEU A 31 12.25 16.72 7.12
C LEU A 31 13.52 16.07 6.57
N LEU A 32 13.89 14.91 7.10
CA LEU A 32 15.08 14.16 6.69
C LEU A 32 14.71 13.12 5.62
N GLU A 33 15.51 13.05 4.56
CA GLU A 33 15.41 12.01 3.54
C GLU A 33 16.80 11.38 3.29
N ARG A 34 16.87 10.05 3.41
CA ARG A 34 18.13 9.31 3.16
C ARG A 34 18.52 9.24 1.68
N GLY A 35 17.56 9.32 0.80
CA GLY A 35 17.76 9.34 -0.65
C GLY A 35 18.23 10.71 -1.15
N PRO A 36 18.71 10.80 -2.40
CA PRO A 36 19.08 12.07 -3.00
C PRO A 36 17.89 13.01 -3.20
N PHE A 37 16.68 12.47 -3.24
CA PHE A 37 15.42 13.21 -3.29
C PHE A 37 14.27 12.35 -2.77
N PRO A 38 13.16 12.93 -2.29
CA PRO A 38 11.96 12.19 -1.86
C PRO A 38 11.45 11.23 -2.94
N GLY A 39 11.15 9.98 -2.54
CA GLY A 39 10.71 8.95 -3.48
C GLY A 39 11.81 8.19 -4.22
N SER A 40 13.07 8.65 -4.20
CA SER A 40 14.19 8.02 -4.94
C SER A 40 14.49 6.58 -4.50
N LYS A 41 14.10 6.20 -3.29
CA LYS A 41 14.25 4.83 -2.75
C LYS A 41 12.93 4.06 -2.75
N ASN A 42 11.85 4.69 -3.18
CA ASN A 42 10.53 4.11 -3.14
C ASN A 42 10.10 3.77 -4.56
N VAL A 43 10.40 2.57 -4.94
CA VAL A 43 10.22 2.05 -6.31
C VAL A 43 8.78 1.63 -6.59
N TYR A 44 7.87 1.78 -5.63
CA TYR A 44 6.49 1.41 -5.79
C TYR A 44 5.67 2.60 -6.33
N GLY A 45 5.40 2.63 -7.63
CA GLY A 45 4.29 3.37 -8.17
C GLY A 45 3.03 2.53 -7.99
N GLY A 46 1.88 3.13 -7.83
CA GLY A 46 0.67 2.39 -7.61
C GLY A 46 -0.57 3.22 -7.75
N VAL A 47 -1.68 2.58 -7.38
CA VAL A 47 -2.94 3.27 -7.18
C VAL A 47 -2.87 3.96 -5.81
N VAL A 48 -3.09 5.26 -5.81
CA VAL A 48 -3.20 6.08 -4.61
C VAL A 48 -4.67 6.44 -4.41
N TYR A 49 -5.19 6.21 -3.20
CA TYR A 49 -6.53 6.64 -2.80
C TYR A 49 -6.43 8.03 -2.15
N PRO A 50 -6.71 9.11 -2.89
CA PRO A 50 -6.23 10.45 -2.55
C PRO A 50 -7.17 11.26 -1.66
N ARG A 51 -8.29 10.70 -1.19
CA ARG A 51 -9.34 11.44 -0.44
C ARG A 51 -8.82 12.17 0.81
N VAL A 52 -7.74 11.68 1.39
CA VAL A 52 -7.06 12.36 2.50
C VAL A 52 -6.53 13.73 2.07
N LEU A 53 -6.05 13.85 0.84
CA LEU A 53 -5.54 15.12 0.30
C LEU A 53 -6.63 16.18 0.16
N ASP A 54 -7.89 15.81 -0.01
CA ASP A 54 -9.00 16.77 -0.12
C ASP A 54 -9.11 17.68 1.11
N SER A 55 -8.67 17.19 2.28
CA SER A 55 -8.64 17.97 3.53
C SER A 55 -7.29 18.66 3.80
N ILE A 56 -6.25 18.33 3.06
CA ILE A 56 -4.87 18.83 3.26
C ILE A 56 -4.52 19.90 2.22
N LEU A 57 -4.83 19.65 0.94
CA LEU A 57 -4.42 20.49 -0.19
C LEU A 57 -5.63 20.77 -1.09
N GLU A 58 -6.06 22.02 -1.11
CA GLU A 58 -7.17 22.44 -1.98
C GLU A 58 -6.82 22.17 -3.44
N ARG A 59 -7.74 21.52 -4.17
CA ARG A 59 -7.62 21.19 -5.61
C ARG A 59 -6.27 20.55 -5.97
N TRP A 60 -5.75 19.68 -5.09
CA TRP A 60 -4.45 19.00 -5.23
C TRP A 60 -4.27 18.35 -6.61
N TRP A 61 -5.35 17.85 -7.22
CA TRP A 61 -5.35 17.17 -8.52
C TRP A 61 -4.94 18.04 -9.71
N GLU A 62 -4.90 19.36 -9.57
CA GLU A 62 -4.44 20.28 -10.61
C GLU A 62 -2.93 20.42 -10.63
N ARG A 63 -2.26 20.11 -9.51
CA ARG A 63 -0.82 20.29 -9.32
C ARG A 63 -0.07 18.99 -9.13
N ALA A 64 -0.73 17.96 -8.57
CA ALA A 64 -0.11 16.67 -8.31
C ALA A 64 0.27 15.95 -9.63
N PRO A 65 1.45 15.33 -9.69
CA PRO A 65 1.92 14.61 -10.87
C PRO A 65 1.25 13.24 -10.99
N VAL A 66 -0.08 13.23 -11.03
CA VAL A 66 -0.85 11.99 -11.21
C VAL A 66 -0.94 11.62 -12.68
N GLN A 67 -0.89 10.34 -12.96
CA GLN A 67 -0.90 9.81 -14.32
C GLN A 67 -2.32 9.68 -14.85
N ARG A 68 -3.17 8.87 -14.20
CA ARG A 68 -4.57 8.67 -14.59
C ARG A 68 -5.49 8.68 -13.37
N PHE A 69 -6.77 8.98 -13.62
CA PHE A 69 -7.84 8.82 -12.64
C PHE A 69 -8.47 7.44 -12.82
N VAL A 70 -8.50 6.63 -11.75
CA VAL A 70 -8.99 5.25 -11.82
C VAL A 70 -10.51 5.24 -11.90
N THR A 71 -11.04 5.16 -13.12
CA THR A 71 -12.47 5.07 -13.43
C THR A 71 -12.94 3.63 -13.61
N ARG A 72 -11.99 2.69 -13.74
CA ARG A 72 -12.23 1.26 -13.93
C ARG A 72 -11.40 0.45 -12.96
N ARG A 73 -12.08 -0.39 -12.17
CA ARG A 73 -11.44 -1.36 -11.28
C ARG A 73 -11.94 -2.77 -11.61
N SER A 74 -11.01 -3.70 -11.70
CA SER A 74 -11.31 -5.08 -12.00
C SER A 74 -10.68 -6.00 -10.97
N THR A 75 -11.43 -7.03 -10.55
CA THR A 75 -10.87 -8.15 -9.80
C THR A 75 -10.89 -9.38 -10.67
N MET A 76 -9.74 -9.97 -10.90
CA MET A 76 -9.54 -11.14 -11.74
C MET A 76 -9.17 -12.34 -10.87
N VAL A 77 -9.92 -13.42 -11.01
CA VAL A 77 -9.59 -14.72 -10.42
C VAL A 77 -9.09 -15.63 -11.54
N MET A 78 -7.90 -16.21 -11.37
CA MET A 78 -7.22 -16.88 -12.48
C MET A 78 -6.58 -18.22 -12.08
N THR A 79 -6.48 -19.10 -13.05
CA THR A 79 -5.65 -20.30 -13.07
C THR A 79 -4.60 -20.14 -14.17
N PRO A 80 -3.65 -21.02 -14.40
CA PRO A 80 -2.66 -20.83 -15.48
C PRO A 80 -3.23 -20.62 -16.88
N THR A 81 -4.48 -21.01 -17.13
CA THR A 81 -5.10 -20.97 -18.48
C THR A 81 -6.49 -20.31 -18.53
N GLN A 82 -7.05 -19.96 -17.38
CA GLN A 82 -8.41 -19.42 -17.28
C GLN A 82 -8.39 -18.13 -16.48
N ALA A 83 -9.35 -17.23 -16.74
CA ALA A 83 -9.60 -16.08 -15.90
C ALA A 83 -11.09 -15.75 -15.83
N VAL A 84 -11.55 -15.37 -14.65
CA VAL A 84 -12.89 -14.80 -14.42
C VAL A 84 -12.69 -13.41 -13.86
N THR A 85 -13.25 -12.40 -14.54
CA THR A 85 -13.08 -11.00 -14.17
C THR A 85 -14.40 -10.37 -13.79
N ILE A 86 -14.43 -9.70 -12.65
CA ILE A 86 -15.47 -8.74 -12.28
C ILE A 86 -14.93 -7.35 -12.57
N ASP A 87 -15.60 -6.63 -13.47
CA ASP A 87 -15.19 -5.32 -13.94
C ASP A 87 -16.21 -4.26 -13.52
N VAL A 88 -15.74 -3.23 -12.85
CA VAL A 88 -16.56 -2.10 -12.39
C VAL A 88 -16.04 -0.83 -13.04
N ARG A 89 -16.87 -0.18 -13.83
CA ARG A 89 -16.61 1.15 -14.39
C ARG A 89 -17.60 2.15 -13.83
N ALA A 90 -17.11 3.21 -13.21
CA ALA A 90 -17.96 4.25 -12.63
C ALA A 90 -17.51 5.63 -13.13
N GLN A 91 -18.36 6.29 -13.92
CA GLN A 91 -18.08 7.63 -14.46
C GLN A 91 -17.84 8.66 -13.34
N ALA A 92 -18.53 8.53 -12.22
CA ALA A 92 -18.35 9.40 -11.06
C ALA A 92 -16.94 9.38 -10.47
N TRP A 93 -16.15 8.31 -10.70
CA TRP A 93 -14.76 8.23 -10.23
C TRP A 93 -13.79 9.09 -11.05
N GLY A 94 -14.21 9.56 -12.23
CA GLY A 94 -13.44 10.45 -13.11
C GLY A 94 -13.57 11.94 -12.80
N ALA A 95 -14.26 12.31 -11.72
CA ALA A 95 -14.43 13.68 -11.26
C ALA A 95 -14.17 13.80 -9.75
N PRO A 96 -13.80 15.00 -9.26
CA PRO A 96 -13.64 15.22 -7.83
C PRO A 96 -14.95 14.94 -7.05
N PRO A 97 -14.83 14.36 -5.88
CA PRO A 97 -13.64 13.86 -5.22
C PRO A 97 -13.25 12.49 -5.80
N TYR A 98 -12.01 12.42 -6.32
CA TYR A 98 -11.52 11.22 -7.02
C TYR A 98 -11.44 9.99 -6.12
N ASN A 99 -11.80 8.81 -6.68
CA ASN A 99 -11.72 7.55 -5.94
C ASN A 99 -10.28 7.01 -5.84
N GLY A 100 -9.55 7.05 -6.93
CA GLY A 100 -8.17 6.61 -7.02
C GLY A 100 -7.45 7.27 -8.18
N VAL A 101 -6.13 7.36 -8.08
CA VAL A 101 -5.25 7.85 -9.12
C VAL A 101 -4.05 6.93 -9.27
N THR A 102 -3.47 6.85 -10.46
CA THR A 102 -2.16 6.21 -10.64
C THR A 102 -1.08 7.28 -10.61
N ALA A 103 0.07 6.97 -10.02
CA ALA A 103 1.19 7.89 -9.90
C ALA A 103 2.51 7.13 -9.84
N TYR A 104 3.57 7.76 -10.32
CA TYR A 104 4.93 7.36 -10.00
C TYR A 104 5.33 7.94 -8.66
N ARG A 105 5.77 7.09 -7.74
CA ARG A 105 6.08 7.50 -6.37
C ARG A 105 7.25 8.48 -6.31
N ALA A 106 8.23 8.36 -7.19
CA ALA A 106 9.33 9.32 -7.27
C ALA A 106 8.84 10.75 -7.54
N GLU A 107 7.87 10.91 -8.43
CA GLU A 107 7.29 12.22 -8.75
C GLU A 107 6.31 12.68 -7.66
N PHE A 108 5.45 11.79 -7.20
CA PHE A 108 4.41 12.10 -6.23
C PHE A 108 4.99 12.44 -4.84
N ASP A 109 5.97 11.66 -4.37
CA ASP A 109 6.60 11.90 -3.08
C ASP A 109 7.42 13.20 -3.09
N GLN A 110 8.14 13.49 -4.20
CA GLN A 110 8.85 14.76 -4.38
C GLN A 110 7.87 15.94 -4.34
N TRP A 111 6.78 15.87 -5.14
CA TRP A 111 5.77 16.93 -5.13
C TRP A 111 5.19 17.19 -3.73
N LEU A 112 4.89 16.13 -2.99
CA LEU A 112 4.31 16.27 -1.66
C LEU A 112 5.31 16.85 -0.64
N ALA A 113 6.60 16.53 -0.79
CA ALA A 113 7.66 17.14 0.01
C ALA A 113 7.90 18.62 -0.37
N ASP A 114 7.78 18.96 -1.67
CA ASP A 114 7.87 20.35 -2.13
C ASP A 114 6.73 21.21 -1.56
N GLU A 115 5.52 20.66 -1.42
CA GLU A 115 4.42 21.34 -0.71
C GLU A 115 4.76 21.59 0.77
N ALA A 116 5.47 20.67 1.43
CA ALA A 116 5.94 20.87 2.80
C ALA A 116 7.02 21.96 2.87
N VAL A 117 7.96 21.99 1.93
CA VAL A 117 8.98 23.04 1.82
C VAL A 117 8.33 24.41 1.56
N ALA A 118 7.35 24.45 0.65
CA ALA A 118 6.61 25.69 0.37
C ALA A 118 5.84 26.22 1.60
N ALA A 119 5.44 25.34 2.51
CA ALA A 119 4.84 25.70 3.79
C ALA A 119 5.84 26.14 4.88
N GLY A 120 7.16 25.99 4.63
CA GLY A 120 8.22 26.42 5.55
C GLY A 120 9.01 25.29 6.20
N ALA A 121 8.79 24.01 5.86
CA ALA A 121 9.62 22.92 6.35
C ALA A 121 11.02 22.94 5.72
N THR A 122 12.04 22.56 6.49
CA THR A 122 13.41 22.40 6.00
C THR A 122 13.62 20.97 5.56
N LEU A 123 13.72 20.73 4.24
CA LEU A 123 14.03 19.41 3.68
C LEU A 123 15.54 19.20 3.60
N VAL A 124 16.04 18.08 4.14
CA VAL A 124 17.45 17.69 4.10
C VAL A 124 17.56 16.29 3.48
N CYS A 125 17.95 16.24 2.22
CA CYS A 125 18.15 14.99 1.46
C CYS A 125 19.56 14.41 1.65
N ALA A 126 19.77 13.18 1.18
CA ALA A 126 20.99 12.39 1.29
C ALA A 126 21.51 12.36 2.75
N THR A 127 20.60 12.29 3.72
CA THR A 127 20.90 12.30 5.16
C THR A 127 20.13 11.22 5.88
N THR A 128 20.84 10.28 6.45
CA THR A 128 20.26 9.12 7.14
C THR A 128 20.21 9.38 8.65
N ALA A 129 19.03 9.27 9.25
CA ALA A 129 18.92 9.17 10.70
C ALA A 129 19.46 7.80 11.14
N THR A 130 20.52 7.80 11.95
CA THR A 130 21.27 6.62 12.36
C THR A 130 20.93 6.16 13.79
N GLY A 131 20.19 6.97 14.55
CA GLY A 131 19.78 6.62 15.89
C GLY A 131 19.03 7.76 16.59
N LEU A 132 18.57 7.48 17.80
CA LEU A 132 17.83 8.40 18.66
C LEU A 132 18.73 9.07 19.68
N LEU A 133 18.42 10.32 20.01
CA LEU A 133 18.94 10.99 21.20
C LEU A 133 17.92 10.82 22.30
N VAL A 134 18.36 10.27 23.46
CA VAL A 134 17.48 9.99 24.59
C VAL A 134 17.99 10.68 25.85
N ASP A 135 17.11 11.36 26.55
CA ASP A 135 17.39 11.98 27.84
C ASP A 135 16.24 11.68 28.82
N GLY A 136 16.56 11.19 30.02
CA GLY A 136 15.60 10.85 31.05
C GLY A 136 14.51 9.86 30.59
N GLY A 137 14.82 8.95 29.66
CA GLY A 137 13.85 7.98 29.11
C GLY A 137 12.90 8.56 28.05
N ARG A 138 13.14 9.77 27.59
CA ARG A 138 12.42 10.46 26.53
C ARG A 138 13.32 10.65 25.31
N VAL A 139 12.77 10.47 24.11
CA VAL A 139 13.46 10.86 22.86
C VAL A 139 13.48 12.38 22.77
N VAL A 140 14.66 12.94 22.53
CA VAL A 140 14.92 14.40 22.45
C VAL A 140 15.53 14.81 21.12
N GLY A 141 15.62 13.89 20.16
CA GLY A 141 16.17 14.17 18.84
C GLY A 141 16.66 12.91 18.12
N VAL A 142 17.41 13.13 17.06
CA VAL A 142 18.03 12.06 16.24
C VAL A 142 19.50 12.35 15.98
N ARG A 143 20.30 11.28 15.83
CA ARG A 143 21.64 11.32 15.21
C ARG A 143 21.52 11.04 13.74
N THR A 144 22.36 11.68 12.95
CA THR A 144 22.45 11.45 11.50
C THR A 144 23.85 10.98 11.11
N ASP A 145 24.00 10.55 9.86
CA ASP A 145 25.29 10.17 9.25
C ASP A 145 26.17 11.38 8.88
N ARG A 146 25.75 12.61 9.25
CA ARG A 146 26.54 13.84 9.00
C ARG A 146 27.50 14.11 10.15
N PRO A 147 28.66 14.76 9.86
CA PRO A 147 29.52 15.31 10.92
C PRO A 147 28.72 16.27 11.81
N GLU A 148 28.85 16.13 13.15
CA GLU A 148 28.09 16.91 14.12
C GLU A 148 26.57 16.86 13.91
N GLY A 149 26.09 15.72 13.35
CA GLY A 149 24.74 15.52 12.86
C GLY A 149 23.69 15.19 13.95
N GLU A 150 23.79 15.81 15.12
CA GLU A 150 22.76 15.72 16.16
C GLU A 150 21.72 16.82 15.97
N LEU A 151 20.46 16.40 15.82
CA LEU A 151 19.30 17.28 15.71
C LEU A 151 18.40 17.08 16.94
N HIS A 152 18.29 18.12 17.74
CA HIS A 152 17.42 18.11 18.92
C HIS A 152 16.02 18.59 18.56
N CYS A 153 14.99 17.99 19.21
CA CYS A 153 13.60 18.41 18.99
C CYS A 153 12.68 18.01 20.16
N SER A 154 11.49 18.59 20.18
CA SER A 154 10.43 18.22 21.12
C SER A 154 9.76 16.91 20.77
N LEU A 155 9.62 16.61 19.44
CA LEU A 155 9.02 15.39 18.93
C LEU A 155 9.75 14.88 17.69
N VAL A 156 10.08 13.60 17.69
CA VAL A 156 10.49 12.86 16.48
C VAL A 156 9.26 12.19 15.88
N VAL A 157 9.03 12.39 14.56
CA VAL A 157 8.03 11.67 13.78
C VAL A 157 8.78 10.68 12.87
N ALA A 158 8.82 9.41 13.26
CA ALA A 158 9.51 8.38 12.48
C ALA A 158 8.58 7.85 11.39
N CYS A 159 8.90 8.21 10.14
CA CYS A 159 8.26 7.80 8.89
C CYS A 159 9.25 7.04 8.01
N ASP A 160 10.16 6.28 8.60
CA ASP A 160 11.29 5.60 7.99
C ASP A 160 10.91 4.30 7.24
N GLY A 161 9.61 4.10 7.03
CA GLY A 161 9.04 3.03 6.22
C GLY A 161 9.16 1.65 6.86
N VAL A 162 9.05 0.61 6.04
CA VAL A 162 9.00 -0.78 6.49
C VAL A 162 10.22 -1.24 7.31
N ASN A 163 11.37 -0.63 7.12
CA ASN A 163 12.57 -0.96 7.90
C ASN A 163 12.49 -0.50 9.37
N SER A 164 11.88 0.67 9.59
CA SER A 164 11.55 1.25 10.89
C SER A 164 12.62 1.06 11.99
N PHE A 165 13.87 1.43 11.66
CA PHE A 165 15.01 1.28 12.57
C PHE A 165 14.82 2.10 13.86
N LEU A 166 14.25 3.29 13.73
CA LEU A 166 14.02 4.19 14.88
C LEU A 166 12.95 3.65 15.82
N ALA A 167 11.88 3.02 15.28
CA ALA A 167 10.86 2.41 16.11
C ALA A 167 11.42 1.21 16.91
N ARG A 168 12.33 0.45 16.31
CA ARG A 168 13.03 -0.65 17.02
C ARG A 168 13.96 -0.12 18.10
N GLU A 169 14.75 0.90 17.79
CA GLU A 169 15.64 1.54 18.77
C GLU A 169 14.87 2.16 19.95
N ALA A 170 13.67 2.71 19.67
CA ALA A 170 12.76 3.22 20.69
C ALA A 170 12.06 2.12 21.52
N GLY A 171 12.29 0.84 21.21
CA GLY A 171 11.63 -0.28 21.90
C GLY A 171 10.13 -0.38 21.65
N LEU A 172 9.63 0.16 20.54
CA LEU A 172 8.21 0.13 20.19
C LEU A 172 7.77 -1.22 19.62
N TYR A 173 8.71 -2.00 19.10
CA TYR A 173 8.55 -3.39 18.68
C TYR A 173 9.94 -4.02 18.35
N ASP A 174 9.97 -5.34 18.21
CA ASP A 174 11.23 -6.09 17.96
C ASP A 174 11.59 -6.20 16.45
N GLY A 175 10.73 -5.73 15.58
CA GLY A 175 10.81 -5.81 14.12
C GLY A 175 9.68 -6.64 13.52
N PHE A 176 9.39 -6.43 12.23
CA PHE A 176 8.35 -7.19 11.55
C PHE A 176 8.79 -8.65 11.35
N SER A 177 7.89 -9.57 11.71
CA SER A 177 8.09 -10.98 11.42
C SER A 177 7.97 -11.23 9.91
N ARG A 178 8.86 -12.03 9.35
CA ARG A 178 8.76 -12.44 7.93
C ARG A 178 7.43 -13.12 7.60
N HIS A 179 6.76 -13.73 8.59
CA HIS A 179 5.44 -14.35 8.43
C HIS A 179 4.35 -13.33 8.09
N HIS A 180 4.57 -12.06 8.44
CA HIS A 180 3.66 -10.96 8.18
C HIS A 180 4.20 -9.97 7.13
N MET A 181 5.14 -10.44 6.32
CA MET A 181 5.75 -9.65 5.26
C MET A 181 5.44 -10.27 3.91
N THR A 182 5.23 -9.40 2.94
CA THR A 182 5.21 -9.74 1.53
C THR A 182 6.30 -8.99 0.77
N LEU A 183 6.70 -9.53 -0.36
CA LEU A 183 7.59 -8.89 -1.32
C LEU A 183 6.75 -8.49 -2.54
N GLY A 184 6.58 -7.20 -2.75
CA GLY A 184 6.06 -6.66 -4.00
C GLY A 184 7.16 -6.57 -5.03
N VAL A 185 6.93 -7.14 -6.21
CA VAL A 185 7.80 -7.00 -7.39
C VAL A 185 6.98 -6.51 -8.56
N LYS A 186 7.52 -5.59 -9.33
CA LYS A 186 6.84 -5.03 -10.50
C LYS A 186 7.79 -4.69 -11.64
N GLU A 187 7.22 -4.67 -12.82
CA GLU A 187 7.80 -4.05 -14.01
C GLU A 187 6.90 -2.92 -14.50
N VAL A 188 7.51 -1.88 -15.02
CA VAL A 188 6.83 -0.80 -15.74
C VAL A 188 7.21 -0.92 -17.21
N LEU A 189 6.20 -1.08 -18.06
CA LEU A 189 6.34 -1.33 -19.49
C LEU A 189 5.80 -0.13 -20.26
N ARG A 190 6.61 0.44 -21.18
CA ARG A 190 6.19 1.54 -22.04
C ARG A 190 5.48 0.98 -23.26
N LEU A 191 4.26 1.45 -23.49
CA LEU A 191 3.41 1.08 -24.63
C LEU A 191 2.95 2.31 -25.44
N GLY A 192 2.99 3.50 -24.83
CA GLY A 192 2.38 4.70 -25.38
C GLY A 192 0.88 4.81 -25.06
N LYS A 193 0.40 6.05 -25.00
CA LYS A 193 -0.96 6.36 -24.56
C LYS A 193 -2.05 5.74 -25.44
N GLU A 194 -1.90 5.82 -26.75
CA GLU A 194 -2.91 5.35 -27.71
C GLU A 194 -3.12 3.83 -27.61
N GLU A 195 -2.02 3.09 -27.51
CA GLU A 195 -2.05 1.63 -27.34
C GLU A 195 -2.68 1.21 -26.01
N ILE A 196 -2.35 1.92 -24.93
CA ILE A 196 -2.98 1.68 -23.61
C ILE A 196 -4.47 1.98 -23.68
N ASP A 197 -4.86 3.11 -24.25
CA ASP A 197 -6.27 3.49 -24.38
C ASP A 197 -7.05 2.44 -25.19
N ALA A 198 -6.47 1.92 -26.26
CA ALA A 198 -7.08 0.87 -27.08
C ALA A 198 -7.21 -0.46 -26.33
N ARG A 199 -6.12 -0.96 -25.73
CA ARG A 199 -6.09 -2.27 -25.05
C ARG A 199 -6.96 -2.31 -23.81
N PHE A 200 -7.06 -1.19 -23.08
CA PHE A 200 -7.83 -1.09 -21.84
C PHE A 200 -9.19 -0.41 -22.03
N ASN A 201 -9.55 -0.03 -23.26
CA ASN A 201 -10.78 0.72 -23.57
C ASN A 201 -10.94 1.94 -22.65
N LEU A 202 -9.94 2.83 -22.69
CA LEU A 202 -9.87 4.06 -21.92
C LEU A 202 -9.92 5.28 -22.82
N SER A 203 -10.16 6.45 -22.25
CA SER A 203 -10.13 7.74 -22.95
C SER A 203 -9.61 8.85 -22.04
N GLY A 204 -8.99 9.86 -22.63
CA GLY A 204 -8.53 11.04 -21.89
C GLY A 204 -7.50 10.68 -20.80
N ARG A 205 -7.89 10.89 -19.56
CA ARG A 205 -7.12 10.52 -18.35
C ARG A 205 -7.80 9.41 -17.53
N ASP A 206 -8.73 8.67 -18.11
CA ASP A 206 -9.28 7.49 -17.46
C ASP A 206 -8.20 6.45 -17.20
N GLY A 207 -8.27 5.80 -16.06
CA GLY A 207 -7.34 4.77 -15.64
C GLY A 207 -8.02 3.44 -15.31
N CYS A 208 -7.27 2.36 -15.44
CA CYS A 208 -7.66 1.01 -15.07
C CYS A 208 -6.74 0.45 -14.01
N ASP A 209 -7.32 -0.23 -13.03
CA ASP A 209 -6.66 -0.97 -11.97
C ASP A 209 -7.23 -2.40 -11.95
N ILE A 210 -6.36 -3.41 -12.05
CA ILE A 210 -6.72 -4.84 -12.07
C ILE A 210 -5.98 -5.53 -10.94
N GLU A 211 -6.72 -6.07 -9.99
CA GLU A 211 -6.22 -6.92 -8.90
C GLU A 211 -6.46 -8.39 -9.23
N MET A 212 -5.47 -9.27 -8.97
CA MET A 212 -5.51 -10.65 -9.45
C MET A 212 -5.29 -11.64 -8.31
N LEU A 213 -6.19 -12.60 -8.17
CA LEU A 213 -6.07 -13.74 -7.26
C LEU A 213 -5.74 -15.00 -8.07
N GLY A 214 -4.79 -15.82 -7.58
CA GLY A 214 -4.33 -17.03 -8.27
C GLY A 214 -3.20 -16.77 -9.29
N ALA A 215 -2.70 -15.55 -9.37
CA ALA A 215 -1.65 -15.09 -10.28
C ALA A 215 -0.24 -15.60 -9.94
N THR A 216 -0.03 -16.09 -8.72
CA THR A 216 1.30 -16.40 -8.14
C THR A 216 1.57 -17.90 -8.00
N GLY A 217 0.71 -18.74 -8.57
CA GLY A 217 0.85 -20.20 -8.55
C GLY A 217 0.73 -20.77 -7.14
N SER A 218 1.77 -21.48 -6.69
CA SER A 218 1.81 -22.09 -5.35
C SER A 218 2.28 -21.14 -4.25
N ILE A 219 2.70 -19.92 -4.58
CA ILE A 219 3.13 -18.92 -3.61
C ILE A 219 1.91 -18.08 -3.22
N THR A 220 1.60 -17.98 -1.94
CA THR A 220 0.54 -17.11 -1.43
C THR A 220 0.80 -15.66 -1.82
N GLY A 221 -0.22 -14.99 -2.40
CA GLY A 221 -0.07 -13.63 -2.85
C GLY A 221 -1.14 -13.20 -3.85
N GLY A 222 -0.78 -12.26 -4.72
CA GLY A 222 -1.66 -11.78 -5.78
C GLY A 222 -0.89 -11.05 -6.86
N GLY A 223 -1.54 -10.80 -7.98
CA GLY A 223 -1.03 -9.96 -9.05
C GLY A 223 -1.74 -8.61 -9.07
N PHE A 224 -1.14 -7.66 -9.72
CA PHE A 224 -1.75 -6.37 -10.03
C PHE A 224 -1.29 -5.85 -11.38
N LEU A 225 -2.15 -5.07 -12.00
CA LEU A 225 -1.84 -4.33 -13.22
C LEU A 225 -2.59 -3.00 -13.20
N TYR A 226 -1.90 -1.90 -13.45
CA TYR A 226 -2.55 -0.60 -13.57
C TYR A 226 -1.92 0.25 -14.68
N THR A 227 -2.75 1.13 -15.25
CA THR A 227 -2.36 1.97 -16.38
C THR A 227 -1.89 3.34 -15.92
N ASN A 228 -0.75 3.79 -16.46
CA ASN A 228 -0.30 5.18 -16.45
C ASN A 228 -0.58 5.83 -17.79
N LEU A 229 -0.14 7.06 -18.04
CA LEU A 229 -0.39 7.75 -19.32
C LEU A 229 0.25 7.00 -20.49
N GLU A 230 1.53 6.65 -20.40
CA GLU A 230 2.31 6.03 -21.46
C GLU A 230 2.86 4.64 -21.10
N THR A 231 2.63 4.20 -19.86
CA THR A 231 3.14 2.93 -19.36
C THR A 231 2.06 2.10 -18.67
N VAL A 232 2.31 0.81 -18.57
CA VAL A 232 1.54 -0.12 -17.74
C VAL A 232 2.47 -0.68 -16.69
N ALA A 233 2.04 -0.69 -15.44
CA ALA A 233 2.73 -1.40 -14.38
C ALA A 233 2.06 -2.75 -14.15
N VAL A 234 2.85 -3.81 -14.13
CA VAL A 234 2.42 -5.18 -13.83
C VAL A 234 3.32 -5.77 -12.76
N GLY A 235 2.73 -6.45 -11.78
CA GLY A 235 3.51 -6.99 -10.69
C GLY A 235 2.81 -8.07 -9.88
N CYS A 236 3.57 -8.62 -8.93
CA CYS A 236 3.10 -9.59 -7.95
C CYS A 236 3.44 -9.13 -6.54
N VAL A 237 2.58 -9.49 -5.59
CA VAL A 237 2.86 -9.45 -4.16
C VAL A 237 2.98 -10.89 -3.68
N LEU A 238 4.10 -11.27 -3.07
CA LEU A 238 4.46 -12.63 -2.73
C LEU A 238 4.72 -12.75 -1.23
N LYS A 239 4.04 -13.68 -0.55
CA LYS A 239 4.29 -13.95 0.87
C LYS A 239 5.73 -14.43 1.06
N LEU A 240 6.47 -13.76 1.94
CA LEU A 240 7.92 -13.94 2.05
C LEU A 240 8.31 -15.34 2.51
N ASP A 241 7.53 -15.97 3.38
CA ASP A 241 7.79 -17.35 3.83
C ASP A 241 7.62 -18.38 2.71
N ASP A 242 6.54 -18.26 1.94
CA ASP A 242 6.25 -19.19 0.85
C ASP A 242 7.27 -19.01 -0.28
N LEU A 243 7.65 -17.77 -0.57
CA LEU A 243 8.71 -17.47 -1.53
C LEU A 243 10.04 -18.06 -1.07
N ALA A 244 10.41 -17.87 0.20
CA ALA A 244 11.65 -18.41 0.75
C ALA A 244 11.67 -19.95 0.82
N ALA A 245 10.50 -20.58 0.98
CA ALA A 245 10.36 -22.05 0.94
C ALA A 245 10.33 -22.60 -0.48
N SER A 246 10.06 -21.77 -1.47
CA SER A 246 10.05 -22.15 -2.89
C SER A 246 11.47 -22.09 -3.48
N SER A 247 11.68 -22.79 -4.59
CA SER A 247 12.92 -22.66 -5.38
C SER A 247 12.84 -21.57 -6.45
N ARG A 248 11.74 -20.79 -6.45
CA ARG A 248 11.45 -19.80 -7.49
C ARG A 248 11.99 -18.42 -7.11
N ARG A 249 12.44 -17.68 -8.10
CA ARG A 249 12.75 -16.27 -7.94
C ARG A 249 11.49 -15.41 -8.18
N PRO A 250 11.41 -14.23 -7.57
CA PRO A 250 10.28 -13.32 -7.80
C PRO A 250 10.06 -13.00 -9.28
N GLU A 251 11.14 -12.83 -10.04
CA GLU A 251 11.11 -12.53 -11.48
C GLU A 251 10.47 -13.66 -12.29
N ASP A 252 10.69 -14.93 -11.89
CA ASP A 252 10.11 -16.09 -12.58
C ASP A 252 8.60 -16.13 -12.37
N VAL A 253 8.11 -15.75 -11.18
CA VAL A 253 6.66 -15.65 -10.88
C VAL A 253 6.02 -14.53 -11.69
N LEU A 254 6.70 -13.37 -11.77
CA LEU A 254 6.23 -12.25 -12.57
C LEU A 254 6.23 -12.58 -14.07
N ALA A 255 7.22 -13.32 -14.55
CA ALA A 255 7.27 -13.78 -15.96
C ALA A 255 6.08 -14.69 -16.30
N ASP A 256 5.72 -15.63 -15.40
CA ASP A 256 4.52 -16.47 -15.60
C ASP A 256 3.23 -15.64 -15.65
N LEU A 257 3.09 -14.66 -14.76
CA LEU A 257 1.94 -13.76 -14.79
C LEU A 257 1.87 -13.00 -16.12
N LYS A 258 2.98 -12.45 -16.59
CA LYS A 258 3.05 -11.72 -17.86
C LYS A 258 2.70 -12.59 -19.06
N ALA A 259 3.10 -13.87 -19.03
CA ALA A 259 2.82 -14.85 -20.09
C ALA A 259 1.37 -15.39 -20.06
N HIS A 260 0.57 -15.07 -19.03
CA HIS A 260 -0.80 -15.57 -18.95
C HIS A 260 -1.68 -15.07 -20.11
N PRO A 261 -2.52 -15.93 -20.75
CA PRO A 261 -3.32 -15.57 -21.93
C PRO A 261 -4.23 -14.34 -21.77
N SER A 262 -4.65 -14.01 -20.54
CA SER A 262 -5.46 -12.83 -20.26
C SER A 262 -4.62 -11.58 -19.95
N ILE A 263 -3.31 -11.70 -19.76
CA ILE A 263 -2.41 -10.59 -19.39
C ILE A 263 -1.52 -10.22 -20.56
N ASP A 264 -0.90 -11.20 -21.23
CA ASP A 264 -0.01 -10.97 -22.37
C ASP A 264 -0.58 -10.00 -23.41
N PRO A 265 -1.84 -10.14 -23.87
CA PRO A 265 -2.41 -9.21 -24.86
C PRO A 265 -2.50 -7.76 -24.39
N LEU A 266 -2.52 -7.52 -23.08
CA LEU A 266 -2.60 -6.19 -22.49
C LEU A 266 -1.24 -5.48 -22.44
N ILE A 267 -0.13 -6.25 -22.40
CA ILE A 267 1.21 -5.73 -22.11
C ILE A 267 2.27 -6.11 -23.14
N ARG A 268 1.98 -7.04 -24.07
CA ARG A 268 2.95 -7.47 -25.08
C ARG A 268 3.50 -6.29 -25.87
N ASP A 269 4.73 -6.40 -26.33
CA ASP A 269 5.46 -5.38 -27.10
C ASP A 269 5.80 -4.12 -26.27
N GLY A 270 5.58 -4.13 -24.94
CA GLY A 270 5.97 -3.04 -24.06
C GLY A 270 7.45 -3.08 -23.72
N ASP A 271 8.14 -1.94 -23.86
CA ASP A 271 9.53 -1.78 -23.47
C ASP A 271 9.67 -1.69 -21.96
N LEU A 272 10.52 -2.53 -21.35
CA LEU A 272 10.82 -2.47 -19.93
C LEU A 272 11.57 -1.18 -19.59
N VAL A 273 10.98 -0.32 -18.77
CA VAL A 273 11.58 0.95 -18.33
C VAL A 273 11.98 0.96 -16.87
N GLU A 274 11.35 0.13 -16.04
CA GLU A 274 11.65 0.03 -14.61
C GLU A 274 11.36 -1.38 -14.10
N TYR A 275 12.24 -1.90 -13.24
CA TYR A 275 11.99 -3.06 -12.38
C TYR A 275 12.18 -2.65 -10.92
N ALA A 276 11.30 -3.11 -10.05
CA ALA A 276 11.32 -2.73 -8.66
C ALA A 276 10.88 -3.86 -7.74
N ALA A 277 11.47 -3.91 -6.53
CA ALA A 277 11.07 -4.79 -5.46
C ALA A 277 11.02 -4.06 -4.12
N HIS A 278 9.98 -4.31 -3.32
CA HIS A 278 9.80 -3.67 -2.01
C HIS A 278 9.11 -4.61 -1.03
N LEU A 279 9.53 -4.56 0.24
CA LEU A 279 8.87 -5.28 1.32
C LEU A 279 7.64 -4.50 1.80
N ILE A 280 6.56 -5.23 2.12
CA ILE A 280 5.31 -4.66 2.59
C ILE A 280 4.91 -5.36 3.89
N PRO A 281 4.64 -4.64 5.00
CA PRO A 281 4.15 -5.24 6.23
C PRO A 281 2.64 -5.49 6.11
N GLU A 282 2.23 -6.74 6.24
CA GLU A 282 0.82 -7.16 6.08
C GLU A 282 0.28 -7.96 7.27
N GLY A 283 0.84 -7.73 8.45
CA GLY A 283 0.37 -8.37 9.70
C GLY A 283 -1.00 -7.88 10.18
N GLY A 284 -1.45 -6.74 9.67
CA GLY A 284 -2.73 -6.13 10.05
C GLY A 284 -2.74 -5.57 11.46
N TYR A 285 -3.94 -5.33 11.99
CA TYR A 285 -4.15 -4.62 13.27
C TYR A 285 -3.48 -5.30 14.48
N ASP A 286 -3.49 -6.62 14.52
CA ASP A 286 -3.01 -7.38 15.69
C ASP A 286 -1.46 -7.41 15.79
N GLU A 287 -0.78 -7.08 14.69
CA GLU A 287 0.69 -7.04 14.58
C GLU A 287 1.24 -5.61 14.53
N MET A 288 0.39 -4.61 14.78
CA MET A 288 0.86 -3.22 14.81
C MET A 288 1.83 -2.99 15.95
N PRO A 289 2.92 -2.23 15.71
CA PRO A 289 3.80 -1.73 16.75
C PRO A 289 3.06 -0.83 17.76
N THR A 290 3.67 -0.57 18.90
CA THR A 290 3.28 0.55 19.75
C THR A 290 3.53 1.86 18.99
N LEU A 291 2.48 2.68 18.80
CA LEU A 291 2.50 3.82 17.88
C LEU A 291 3.33 5.02 18.32
N GLY A 292 3.94 4.94 19.51
CA GLY A 292 4.83 5.98 20.01
C GLY A 292 5.13 5.85 21.49
N ALA A 293 6.12 6.61 21.95
CA ALA A 293 6.59 6.75 23.31
C ALA A 293 6.89 8.24 23.59
N PRO A 294 7.24 8.63 24.83
CA PRO A 294 7.61 10.02 25.10
C PRO A 294 8.69 10.55 24.15
N GLY A 295 8.36 11.60 23.40
CA GLY A 295 9.24 12.25 22.42
C GLY A 295 9.30 11.61 21.04
N ILE A 296 8.56 10.53 20.78
CA ILE A 296 8.53 9.88 19.44
C ILE A 296 7.13 9.33 19.10
N VAL A 297 6.74 9.49 17.84
CA VAL A 297 5.61 8.77 17.22
C VAL A 297 6.04 8.14 15.91
N ILE A 298 5.40 7.05 15.51
CA ILE A 298 5.67 6.35 14.24
C ILE A 298 4.46 6.42 13.32
N ALA A 299 4.67 6.59 12.00
CA ALA A 299 3.60 6.78 11.04
C ALA A 299 3.87 6.04 9.72
N GLY A 300 2.82 5.78 8.94
CA GLY A 300 2.89 5.04 7.69
C GLY A 300 3.31 3.57 7.89
N ASP A 301 4.10 3.04 6.97
CA ASP A 301 4.56 1.63 6.98
C ASP A 301 5.40 1.29 8.22
N ALA A 302 6.09 2.28 8.81
CA ALA A 302 6.79 2.13 10.08
C ALA A 302 5.85 1.70 11.22
N ALA A 303 4.58 2.10 11.15
CA ALA A 303 3.51 1.74 12.07
C ALA A 303 2.65 0.57 11.56
N SER A 304 3.06 -0.15 10.51
CA SER A 304 2.26 -1.21 9.85
C SER A 304 0.87 -0.73 9.39
N LEU A 305 0.77 0.51 8.95
CA LEU A 305 -0.49 1.11 8.47
C LEU A 305 -0.70 0.80 6.98
N THR A 306 -0.74 -0.49 6.67
CA THR A 306 -1.07 -1.06 5.36
C THR A 306 -2.25 -2.00 5.51
N LEU A 307 -3.10 -2.06 4.51
CA LEU A 307 -4.30 -2.88 4.51
C LEU A 307 -4.36 -3.73 3.23
N ALA A 308 -4.33 -5.05 3.40
CA ALA A 308 -4.59 -6.02 2.35
C ALA A 308 -5.87 -6.81 2.69
N ALA A 309 -7.01 -6.33 2.19
CA ALA A 309 -8.32 -6.93 2.45
C ALA A 309 -8.98 -7.49 1.17
N GLY A 310 -8.18 -7.94 0.22
CA GLY A 310 -8.63 -8.49 -1.05
C GLY A 310 -8.93 -7.40 -2.09
N VAL A 311 -10.10 -6.79 -2.02
CA VAL A 311 -10.51 -5.69 -2.94
C VAL A 311 -10.01 -4.31 -2.49
N TRP A 312 -9.46 -4.20 -1.28
CA TRP A 312 -8.86 -2.99 -0.74
C TRP A 312 -7.39 -3.25 -0.43
N LEU A 313 -6.54 -2.69 -1.27
CA LEU A 313 -5.08 -2.70 -1.10
C LEU A 313 -4.64 -1.25 -0.89
N GLU A 314 -4.39 -0.89 0.35
CA GLU A 314 -4.24 0.50 0.76
C GLU A 314 -3.03 0.68 1.68
N GLY A 315 -2.34 1.83 1.54
CA GLY A 315 -1.19 2.17 2.38
C GLY A 315 -0.96 3.68 2.36
N VAL A 316 -0.89 4.29 1.17
CA VAL A 316 -0.53 5.71 1.00
C VAL A 316 -1.54 6.65 1.68
N ASN A 317 -2.84 6.36 1.62
CA ASN A 317 -3.88 7.11 2.31
C ASN A 317 -3.74 7.02 3.84
N PHE A 318 -3.45 5.83 4.38
CA PHE A 318 -3.19 5.65 5.81
C PHE A 318 -1.88 6.35 6.23
N ALA A 319 -0.86 6.29 5.38
CA ALA A 319 0.39 7.00 5.60
C ALA A 319 0.16 8.52 5.70
N MET A 320 -0.52 9.13 4.73
CA MET A 320 -0.84 10.56 4.75
C MET A 320 -1.68 10.95 5.96
N ALA A 321 -2.74 10.17 6.28
CA ALA A 321 -3.61 10.45 7.43
C ALA A 321 -2.87 10.33 8.76
N SER A 322 -1.97 9.35 8.90
CA SER A 322 -1.14 9.21 10.10
C SER A 322 -0.12 10.34 10.22
N GLY A 323 0.44 10.83 9.11
CA GLY A 323 1.29 12.02 9.08
C GLY A 323 0.58 13.27 9.60
N ALA A 324 -0.65 13.53 9.11
CA ALA A 324 -1.46 14.64 9.58
C ALA A 324 -1.80 14.53 11.08
N ALA A 325 -2.11 13.33 11.56
CA ALA A 325 -2.35 13.09 12.99
C ALA A 325 -1.08 13.30 13.84
N ALA A 326 0.11 12.94 13.32
CA ALA A 326 1.38 13.18 13.98
C ALA A 326 1.68 14.69 14.10
N ALA A 327 1.38 15.48 13.08
CA ALA A 327 1.52 16.94 13.13
C ALA A 327 0.58 17.57 14.18
N ALA A 328 -0.67 17.12 14.27
CA ALA A 328 -1.58 17.59 15.30
C ALA A 328 -1.09 17.23 16.73
N ALA A 329 -0.43 16.08 16.89
CA ALA A 329 0.20 15.72 18.16
C ALA A 329 1.47 16.54 18.44
N ALA A 330 2.23 16.91 17.41
CA ALA A 330 3.42 17.74 17.52
C ALA A 330 3.10 19.14 18.08
N SER A 331 1.97 19.73 17.69
CA SER A 331 1.52 21.02 18.22
C SER A 331 1.31 20.99 19.74
N LEU A 332 0.97 19.85 20.33
CA LEU A 332 0.90 19.68 21.77
C LEU A 332 2.29 19.51 22.39
N ALA A 333 3.20 18.84 21.71
CA ALA A 333 4.55 18.57 22.19
C ALA A 333 5.41 19.83 22.33
N THR A 334 5.05 20.93 21.73
CA THR A 334 5.78 22.20 21.79
C THR A 334 5.26 23.14 22.88
N GLY A 335 4.18 22.76 23.59
CA GLY A 335 3.58 23.58 24.65
C GLY A 335 4.33 23.50 25.97
N ASP A 336 4.04 22.52 26.75
CA ASP A 336 4.59 22.30 28.09
C ASP A 336 5.10 20.86 28.29
N ALA A 337 5.69 20.60 29.47
CA ALA A 337 6.25 19.29 29.78
C ALA A 337 5.22 18.15 29.72
N ASP A 338 3.96 18.42 30.09
CA ASP A 338 2.86 17.47 30.06
C ASP A 338 2.40 17.20 28.62
N GLY A 339 2.36 18.23 27.78
CA GLY A 339 2.10 18.11 26.34
C GLY A 339 3.15 17.26 25.64
N ILE A 340 4.42 17.52 25.89
CA ILE A 340 5.54 16.72 25.35
C ILE A 340 5.42 15.24 25.78
N ALA A 341 5.17 14.99 27.08
CA ALA A 341 5.01 13.63 27.59
C ALA A 341 3.73 12.95 27.09
N GLY A 342 2.71 13.73 26.72
CA GLY A 342 1.39 13.26 26.29
C GLY A 342 1.19 13.10 24.78
N ALA A 343 2.05 13.69 23.94
CA ALA A 343 1.87 13.76 22.50
C ALA A 343 1.62 12.41 21.83
N HIS A 344 2.35 11.36 22.21
CA HIS A 344 2.18 10.02 21.67
C HIS A 344 0.80 9.40 22.01
N ARG A 345 0.25 9.69 23.21
CA ARG A 345 -1.10 9.23 23.59
C ARG A 345 -2.17 9.99 22.81
N HIS A 346 -1.95 11.30 22.61
CA HIS A 346 -2.85 12.12 21.78
C HIS A 346 -2.86 11.64 20.34
N TYR A 347 -1.70 11.39 19.76
CA TYR A 347 -1.54 10.81 18.42
C TYR A 347 -2.36 9.52 18.27
N ARG A 348 -2.15 8.56 19.18
CA ARG A 348 -2.93 7.32 19.18
C ARG A 348 -4.43 7.58 19.23
N GLY A 349 -4.88 8.46 20.12
CA GLY A 349 -6.29 8.84 20.25
C GLY A 349 -6.87 9.46 18.96
N LEU A 350 -6.08 10.25 18.21
CA LEU A 350 -6.47 10.77 16.90
C LEU A 350 -6.67 9.63 15.90
N LEU A 351 -5.75 8.69 15.81
CA LEU A 351 -5.85 7.54 14.91
C LEU A 351 -7.04 6.64 15.27
N GLU A 352 -7.32 6.40 16.55
CA GLU A 352 -8.47 5.62 17.03
C GLU A 352 -9.82 6.25 16.67
N ARG A 353 -9.89 7.58 16.62
CA ARG A 353 -11.10 8.30 16.20
C ARG A 353 -11.24 8.41 14.69
N SER A 354 -10.16 8.31 13.93
CA SER A 354 -10.12 8.39 12.48
C SER A 354 -10.46 7.05 11.80
N PHE A 355 -10.56 7.06 10.47
CA PHE A 355 -10.69 5.83 9.69
C PHE A 355 -9.45 4.94 9.80
N VAL A 356 -8.26 5.49 10.08
CA VAL A 356 -7.00 4.74 10.11
C VAL A 356 -7.09 3.51 11.02
N LEU A 357 -7.31 3.68 12.32
CA LEU A 357 -7.42 2.53 13.21
C LEU A 357 -8.81 1.89 13.23
N LYS A 358 -9.86 2.61 12.84
CA LYS A 358 -11.20 2.00 12.72
C LYS A 358 -11.24 0.93 11.64
N ASP A 359 -10.70 1.22 10.45
CA ASP A 359 -10.69 0.27 9.34
C ASP A 359 -9.76 -0.91 9.61
N HIS A 360 -8.54 -0.65 10.12
CA HIS A 360 -7.64 -1.71 10.52
C HIS A 360 -8.25 -2.63 11.60
N LYS A 361 -8.91 -2.07 12.61
CA LYS A 361 -9.57 -2.85 13.66
C LYS A 361 -10.77 -3.64 13.12
N ARG A 362 -11.59 -3.03 12.25
CA ARG A 362 -12.72 -3.69 11.60
C ARG A 362 -12.26 -4.86 10.75
N LEU A 363 -11.18 -4.65 9.98
CA LEU A 363 -10.63 -5.60 9.02
C LEU A 363 -9.49 -6.45 9.61
N ARG A 364 -9.34 -6.49 10.93
CA ARG A 364 -8.25 -7.22 11.63
C ARG A 364 -8.10 -8.69 11.22
N ARG A 365 -9.17 -9.31 10.74
CA ARG A 365 -9.16 -10.70 10.26
C ARG A 365 -8.83 -10.84 8.78
N ALA A 366 -8.63 -9.74 8.06
CA ALA A 366 -8.37 -9.76 6.63
C ALA A 366 -7.13 -10.60 6.27
N PRO A 367 -5.97 -10.47 6.93
CA PRO A 367 -4.81 -11.30 6.61
C PRO A 367 -5.10 -12.81 6.73
N ALA A 368 -5.78 -13.22 7.80
CA ALA A 368 -6.13 -14.63 8.02
C ALA A 368 -7.11 -15.19 6.98
N VAL A 369 -7.97 -14.36 6.40
CA VAL A 369 -8.92 -14.77 5.35
C VAL A 369 -8.25 -14.73 3.98
N VAL A 370 -7.63 -13.62 3.63
CA VAL A 370 -7.03 -13.38 2.30
C VAL A 370 -5.87 -14.34 2.05
N PHE A 371 -5.00 -14.56 3.03
CA PHE A 371 -3.86 -15.49 2.92
C PHE A 371 -4.18 -16.93 3.33
N SER A 372 -5.48 -17.29 3.49
CA SER A 372 -5.84 -18.68 3.77
C SER A 372 -5.59 -19.57 2.54
N ASP A 373 -5.19 -20.83 2.79
CA ASP A 373 -4.96 -21.82 1.74
C ASP A 373 -6.19 -21.99 0.81
N PHE A 374 -7.39 -21.94 1.36
CA PHE A 374 -8.61 -22.05 0.57
C PHE A 374 -8.77 -20.89 -0.43
N VAL A 375 -8.59 -19.65 0.03
CA VAL A 375 -8.71 -18.45 -0.83
C VAL A 375 -7.61 -18.41 -1.88
N GLN A 376 -6.39 -18.76 -1.50
CA GLN A 376 -5.23 -18.66 -2.35
C GLN A 376 -5.10 -19.80 -3.38
N HIS A 377 -5.34 -21.04 -2.98
CA HIS A 377 -4.99 -22.21 -3.79
C HIS A 377 -6.19 -23.06 -4.23
N VAL A 378 -7.36 -22.95 -3.57
CA VAL A 378 -8.54 -23.74 -3.90
C VAL A 378 -9.57 -22.92 -4.66
N GLN A 379 -9.89 -21.74 -4.16
CA GLN A 379 -10.96 -20.89 -4.69
C GLN A 379 -10.75 -20.48 -6.16
N PRO A 380 -9.52 -20.11 -6.62
CA PRO A 380 -9.32 -19.70 -8.01
C PRO A 380 -9.74 -20.78 -9.00
N GLY A 381 -9.27 -22.01 -8.78
CA GLY A 381 -9.65 -23.12 -9.64
C GLY A 381 -11.13 -23.47 -9.58
N LEU A 382 -11.76 -23.40 -8.39
CA LEU A 382 -13.19 -23.66 -8.25
C LEU A 382 -14.03 -22.63 -9.02
N VAL A 383 -13.68 -21.35 -8.92
CA VAL A 383 -14.37 -20.26 -9.62
C VAL A 383 -14.23 -20.39 -11.13
N CYS A 384 -13.00 -20.61 -11.61
CA CYS A 384 -12.72 -20.71 -13.05
C CYS A 384 -13.41 -21.92 -13.68
N ASP A 385 -13.32 -23.13 -13.11
CA ASP A 385 -13.96 -24.32 -13.66
C ASP A 385 -15.50 -24.23 -13.66
N VAL A 386 -16.08 -23.66 -12.60
CA VAL A 386 -17.53 -23.44 -12.56
C VAL A 386 -17.96 -22.48 -13.65
N ALA A 387 -17.24 -21.38 -13.83
CA ALA A 387 -17.53 -20.41 -14.87
C ALA A 387 -17.37 -21.01 -16.27
N GLU A 388 -16.24 -21.69 -16.54
CA GLU A 388 -16.01 -22.33 -17.84
C GLU A 388 -17.13 -23.32 -18.16
N THR A 389 -17.46 -24.23 -17.24
CA THR A 389 -18.54 -25.21 -17.45
C THR A 389 -19.91 -24.54 -17.69
N PHE A 390 -20.20 -23.46 -16.95
CA PHE A 390 -21.48 -22.74 -17.07
C PHE A 390 -21.63 -22.03 -18.40
N PHE A 391 -20.56 -21.44 -18.94
CA PHE A 391 -20.57 -20.74 -20.20
C PHE A 391 -20.32 -21.63 -21.43
N THR A 392 -19.92 -22.89 -21.21
CA THR A 392 -19.73 -23.85 -22.32
C THR A 392 -21.09 -24.35 -22.85
N VAL A 393 -21.28 -24.26 -24.15
CA VAL A 393 -22.46 -24.81 -24.82
C VAL A 393 -22.19 -26.26 -25.23
N VAL A 394 -22.95 -27.18 -24.65
CA VAL A 394 -22.72 -28.65 -24.78
C VAL A 394 -23.70 -29.34 -25.73
N ASN A 395 -24.41 -28.59 -26.59
CA ASN A 395 -25.35 -29.18 -27.57
C ASN A 395 -24.72 -30.34 -28.36
N PRO A 396 -25.47 -31.42 -28.63
CA PRO A 396 -26.93 -31.58 -28.47
C PRO A 396 -27.39 -31.95 -27.04
N ASP A 397 -26.47 -32.12 -26.10
CA ASP A 397 -26.86 -32.44 -24.72
C ASP A 397 -27.56 -31.26 -24.01
N PRO A 398 -28.47 -31.51 -23.08
CA PRO A 398 -29.10 -30.48 -22.27
C PRO A 398 -28.08 -29.75 -21.38
N LYS A 399 -28.24 -28.42 -21.20
CA LYS A 399 -27.41 -27.65 -20.30
C LYS A 399 -27.56 -28.10 -18.85
N PRO A 400 -26.47 -28.35 -18.12
CA PRO A 400 -26.54 -28.71 -16.73
C PRO A 400 -26.98 -27.51 -15.87
N GLY A 401 -27.71 -27.75 -14.79
CA GLY A 401 -28.09 -26.72 -13.84
C GLY A 401 -26.91 -26.28 -12.97
N MET A 402 -26.87 -24.99 -12.53
CA MET A 402 -25.80 -24.42 -11.74
C MET A 402 -25.38 -25.25 -10.53
N LEU A 403 -26.36 -25.78 -9.75
CA LEU A 403 -26.04 -26.61 -8.58
C LEU A 403 -25.37 -27.95 -8.96
N ALA A 404 -25.72 -28.52 -10.13
CA ALA A 404 -25.06 -29.72 -10.62
C ALA A 404 -23.63 -29.43 -11.03
N ILE A 405 -23.38 -28.33 -11.72
CA ILE A 405 -22.04 -27.85 -12.09
C ILE A 405 -21.18 -27.68 -10.84
N VAL A 406 -21.62 -26.86 -9.87
CA VAL A 406 -20.89 -26.61 -8.64
C VAL A 406 -20.55 -27.91 -7.90
N ARG A 407 -21.52 -28.85 -7.76
CA ARG A 407 -21.26 -30.12 -7.11
C ARG A 407 -20.28 -31.01 -7.87
N ALA A 408 -20.35 -31.03 -9.20
CA ALA A 408 -19.43 -31.77 -10.04
C ALA A 408 -18.00 -31.23 -9.93
N THR A 409 -17.84 -29.92 -10.04
CA THR A 409 -16.54 -29.25 -9.91
C THR A 409 -15.93 -29.45 -8.52
N MET A 410 -16.75 -29.32 -7.46
CA MET A 410 -16.26 -29.57 -6.09
C MET A 410 -15.80 -31.03 -5.91
N ARG A 411 -16.48 -32.01 -6.51
CA ARG A 411 -16.05 -33.40 -6.48
C ARG A 411 -14.75 -33.61 -7.25
N ALA A 412 -14.64 -33.05 -8.46
CA ALA A 412 -13.46 -33.18 -9.30
C ALA A 412 -12.22 -32.59 -8.61
N ARG A 413 -12.36 -31.47 -7.96
CA ARG A 413 -11.29 -30.79 -7.19
C ARG A 413 -11.16 -31.31 -5.75
N ARG A 414 -11.92 -32.30 -5.33
CA ARG A 414 -11.93 -32.87 -3.97
C ARG A 414 -12.19 -31.83 -2.87
N VAL A 415 -12.96 -30.79 -3.19
CA VAL A 415 -13.32 -29.71 -2.26
C VAL A 415 -14.51 -30.14 -1.41
N ARG A 416 -14.43 -29.98 -0.09
CA ARG A 416 -15.51 -30.27 0.83
C ARG A 416 -16.45 -29.07 0.97
N LEU A 417 -17.75 -29.31 0.92
CA LEU A 417 -18.78 -28.24 1.05
C LEU A 417 -18.59 -27.40 2.33
N ARG A 418 -18.20 -28.04 3.44
CA ARG A 418 -17.94 -27.35 4.72
C ARG A 418 -16.82 -26.30 4.60
N ASP A 419 -15.77 -26.57 3.80
CA ASP A 419 -14.62 -25.69 3.67
C ASP A 419 -15.00 -24.48 2.81
N SER A 420 -15.76 -24.69 1.73
CA SER A 420 -16.36 -23.62 0.93
C SER A 420 -17.29 -22.73 1.74
N LEU A 421 -18.16 -23.32 2.57
CA LEU A 421 -19.08 -22.57 3.42
C LEU A 421 -18.34 -21.79 4.51
N ARG A 422 -17.29 -22.36 5.11
CA ARG A 422 -16.45 -21.65 6.09
C ARG A 422 -15.77 -20.45 5.46
N SER A 423 -15.18 -20.62 4.28
CA SER A 423 -14.54 -19.51 3.56
C SER A 423 -15.55 -18.43 3.19
N ALA A 424 -16.70 -18.80 2.63
CA ALA A 424 -17.76 -17.85 2.28
C ALA A 424 -18.26 -17.07 3.51
N VAL A 425 -18.48 -17.73 4.64
CA VAL A 425 -18.87 -17.08 5.91
C VAL A 425 -17.76 -16.19 6.44
N ALA A 426 -16.50 -16.61 6.36
CA ALA A 426 -15.36 -15.78 6.79
C ALA A 426 -15.25 -14.52 5.95
N THR A 427 -15.33 -14.65 4.62
CA THR A 427 -15.30 -13.51 3.67
C THR A 427 -16.51 -12.59 3.90
N PHE A 428 -17.72 -13.13 4.04
CA PHE A 428 -18.90 -12.30 4.34
C PHE A 428 -18.75 -11.52 5.65
N ARG A 429 -18.23 -12.17 6.70
CA ARG A 429 -17.99 -11.51 7.99
C ARG A 429 -16.90 -10.45 7.95
N LEU A 430 -15.95 -10.55 7.00
CA LEU A 430 -14.91 -9.56 6.80
C LEU A 430 -15.49 -8.23 6.29
N PHE A 431 -16.51 -8.32 5.41
CA PHE A 431 -17.12 -7.14 4.78
C PHE A 431 -18.41 -6.65 5.46
N ARG A 432 -18.85 -7.31 6.53
CA ARG A 432 -19.98 -6.88 7.37
C ARG A 432 -19.50 -5.89 8.44
#